data_272661fea0032293781dc0dfff01487d
#
_entry.id   272661fea0032293781dc0dfff01487d
#
_cell.length_a   1.000
_cell.length_b   1.000
_cell.length_c   1.000
_cell.angle_alpha   90.00
_cell.angle_beta   90.00
_cell.angle_gamma   90.00
#
_symmetry.space_group_name_H-M   'P 1'
#
loop_
_entity.id
_entity.type
_entity.pdbx_description
1 polymer ?
#
loop_
_entity_poly.entity_id
_entity_poly.type
_entity_poly.pdbx_seq_one_letter_code
_entity_poly.pdbx_strand_id
1 'polypeptide(L)'
;MIDNYKIVREAISKELAQFVYEYFLMKREVARKFYDDRYISPYNLDWGMWNDTQVPETYSHYSDIAMETLLKGLKPLMEDETGLKLYETYSYARIYKTGDELKRHKDRYSCEVSTTLNLGGDNWPIYLEPSGKEGKEGNKISLRQGDMLIYKGCEV
;
A
#
# COMPACT_ATOMS: atom_id res chain seq x y z
N MET A 1 -10.90 15.12 8.93
CA MET A 1 -10.82 13.83 9.67
C MET A 1 -10.62 14.15 11.15
N ILE A 2 -11.55 13.77 12.00
CA ILE A 2 -11.50 14.09 13.45
C ILE A 2 -10.39 13.28 14.15
N ASP A 3 -10.16 12.04 13.73
CA ASP A 3 -9.23 11.10 14.39
C ASP A 3 -7.93 10.85 13.63
N ASN A 4 -7.54 11.72 12.71
CA ASN A 4 -6.35 11.57 11.83
C ASN A 4 -6.36 10.35 10.91
N TYR A 5 -7.40 9.52 10.93
CA TYR A 5 -7.60 8.42 9.99
C TYR A 5 -9.10 8.12 9.75
N LYS A 6 -9.39 7.40 8.69
CA LYS A 6 -10.74 6.95 8.31
C LYS A 6 -10.67 5.63 7.57
N ILE A 7 -11.62 4.74 7.83
CA ILE A 7 -11.77 3.49 7.08
C ILE A 7 -12.92 3.65 6.09
N VAL A 8 -12.63 3.43 4.82
CA VAL A 8 -13.62 3.39 3.74
C VAL A 8 -13.83 1.94 3.35
N ARG A 9 -15.04 1.44 3.59
CA ARG A 9 -15.39 0.06 3.23
C ARG A 9 -15.73 -0.01 1.76
N GLU A 10 -15.27 -1.08 1.10
CA GLU A 10 -15.51 -1.31 -0.32
C GLU A 10 -15.15 -0.10 -1.19
N ALA A 11 -13.99 0.51 -0.95
CA ALA A 11 -13.46 1.61 -1.75
C ALA A 11 -13.29 1.22 -3.22
N ILE A 12 -13.04 -0.05 -3.48
CA ILE A 12 -13.15 -0.70 -4.79
C ILE A 12 -13.97 -1.99 -4.65
N SER A 13 -14.54 -2.48 -5.75
CA SER A 13 -15.26 -3.75 -5.72
C SER A 13 -14.33 -4.92 -5.41
N LYS A 14 -14.90 -6.01 -4.88
CA LYS A 14 -14.13 -7.22 -4.59
C LYS A 14 -13.55 -7.84 -5.86
N GLU A 15 -14.29 -7.80 -6.96
CA GLU A 15 -13.86 -8.32 -8.25
C GLU A 15 -12.64 -7.57 -8.77
N LEU A 16 -12.64 -6.23 -8.67
CA LEU A 16 -11.49 -5.41 -9.05
C LEU A 16 -10.30 -5.68 -8.11
N ALA A 17 -10.54 -5.73 -6.80
CA ALA A 17 -9.49 -6.03 -5.84
C ALA A 17 -8.86 -7.39 -6.10
N GLN A 18 -9.69 -8.42 -6.37
CA GLN A 18 -9.21 -9.77 -6.71
C GLN A 18 -8.40 -9.78 -8.00
N PHE A 19 -8.86 -9.11 -9.04
CA PHE A 19 -8.12 -9.02 -10.30
C PHE A 19 -6.75 -8.38 -10.11
N VAL A 20 -6.67 -7.26 -9.39
CA VAL A 20 -5.39 -6.57 -9.13
C VAL A 20 -4.49 -7.38 -8.21
N TYR A 21 -5.05 -8.08 -7.24
CA TYR A 21 -4.33 -9.02 -6.38
C TYR A 21 -3.65 -10.13 -7.20
N GLU A 22 -4.40 -10.82 -8.05
CA GLU A 22 -3.89 -11.88 -8.92
C GLU A 22 -2.87 -11.35 -9.94
N TYR A 23 -3.14 -10.18 -10.52
CA TYR A 23 -2.19 -9.48 -11.39
C TYR A 23 -0.84 -9.28 -10.70
N PHE A 24 -0.85 -8.79 -9.46
CA PHE A 24 0.39 -8.48 -8.76
C PHE A 24 1.15 -9.73 -8.30
N LEU A 25 0.44 -10.79 -7.93
CA LEU A 25 1.05 -12.11 -7.71
C LEU A 25 1.71 -12.66 -8.97
N MET A 26 1.01 -12.61 -10.11
CA MET A 26 1.55 -13.05 -11.40
C MET A 26 2.76 -12.21 -11.81
N LYS A 27 2.69 -10.89 -11.62
CA LYS A 27 3.82 -10.00 -11.90
C LYS A 27 5.06 -10.37 -11.09
N ARG A 28 4.90 -10.70 -9.81
CA ARG A 28 6.01 -11.19 -8.97
C ARG A 28 6.66 -12.44 -9.56
N GLU A 29 5.87 -13.41 -10.01
CA GLU A 29 6.37 -14.64 -10.59
C GLU A 29 7.15 -14.37 -11.90
N VAL A 30 6.60 -13.55 -12.79
CA VAL A 30 7.25 -13.15 -14.03
C VAL A 30 8.55 -12.38 -13.75
N ALA A 31 8.52 -11.43 -12.84
CA ALA A 31 9.69 -10.67 -12.45
C ALA A 31 10.81 -11.58 -11.90
N ARG A 32 10.44 -12.54 -11.03
CA ARG A 32 11.40 -13.52 -10.49
C ARG A 32 12.06 -14.31 -11.61
N LYS A 33 11.27 -14.82 -12.55
CA LYS A 33 11.79 -15.56 -13.68
C LYS A 33 12.74 -14.73 -14.55
N PHE A 34 12.42 -13.48 -14.80
CA PHE A 34 13.28 -12.58 -15.55
C PHE A 34 14.64 -12.34 -14.88
N TYR A 35 14.66 -12.19 -13.55
CA TYR A 35 15.91 -12.07 -12.80
C TYR A 35 16.70 -13.38 -12.79
N ASP A 36 16.05 -14.51 -12.53
CA ASP A 36 16.70 -15.82 -12.42
C ASP A 36 17.30 -16.24 -13.78
N ASP A 37 16.58 -16.01 -14.88
CA ASP A 37 17.04 -16.29 -16.25
C ASP A 37 17.96 -15.17 -16.82
N ARG A 38 18.23 -14.12 -16.05
CA ARG A 38 19.06 -12.97 -16.43
C ARG A 38 18.58 -12.21 -17.67
N TYR A 39 17.28 -12.21 -17.94
CA TYR A 39 16.69 -11.38 -19.00
C TYR A 39 16.72 -9.89 -18.68
N ILE A 40 16.66 -9.53 -17.39
CA ILE A 40 16.75 -8.16 -16.92
C ILE A 40 17.87 -8.04 -15.88
N SER A 41 18.47 -6.86 -15.82
CA SER A 41 19.50 -6.54 -14.83
C SER A 41 18.90 -6.56 -13.41
N PRO A 42 19.61 -7.08 -12.40
CA PRO A 42 19.17 -7.01 -11.00
C PRO A 42 19.04 -5.58 -10.47
N TYR A 43 19.57 -4.59 -11.19
CA TYR A 43 19.40 -3.15 -10.88
C TYR A 43 18.22 -2.51 -11.59
N ASN A 44 17.53 -3.24 -12.48
CA ASN A 44 16.31 -2.75 -13.12
C ASN A 44 15.13 -2.86 -12.15
N LEU A 45 14.42 -1.74 -11.93
CA LEU A 45 13.30 -1.65 -11.02
C LEU A 45 11.93 -1.64 -11.71
N ASP A 46 11.89 -1.73 -13.04
CA ASP A 46 10.64 -1.64 -13.82
C ASP A 46 9.68 -2.81 -13.58
N TRP A 47 10.21 -3.92 -13.06
CA TRP A 47 9.45 -5.12 -12.71
C TRP A 47 9.28 -5.34 -11.20
N GLY A 48 9.66 -4.35 -10.39
CA GLY A 48 9.64 -4.45 -8.95
C GLY A 48 10.99 -4.94 -8.37
N MET A 49 11.02 -5.15 -7.07
CA MET A 49 12.26 -5.46 -6.34
C MET A 49 11.98 -6.32 -5.11
N TRP A 50 13.05 -6.93 -4.57
CA TRP A 50 13.07 -7.67 -3.30
C TRP A 50 14.02 -7.08 -2.26
N ASN A 51 14.64 -5.94 -2.56
CA ASN A 51 15.69 -5.33 -1.73
C ASN A 51 15.22 -4.06 -1.01
N ASP A 52 13.92 -3.92 -0.76
CA ASP A 52 13.39 -2.83 0.06
C ASP A 52 13.90 -2.98 1.51
N THR A 53 14.57 -1.95 2.01
CA THR A 53 15.13 -1.93 3.36
C THR A 53 14.10 -1.88 4.47
N GLN A 54 12.88 -1.44 4.20
CA GLN A 54 11.78 -1.44 5.18
C GLN A 54 11.30 -2.85 5.50
N VAL A 55 11.17 -3.70 4.45
CA VAL A 55 10.76 -5.10 4.59
C VAL A 55 11.63 -5.94 3.67
N PRO A 56 12.79 -6.38 4.15
CA PRO A 56 13.75 -7.12 3.34
C PRO A 56 13.18 -8.42 2.75
N GLU A 57 13.68 -8.81 1.58
CA GLU A 57 13.30 -10.05 0.88
C GLU A 57 11.81 -10.16 0.53
N THR A 58 11.09 -9.04 0.51
CA THR A 58 9.67 -8.97 0.20
C THR A 58 9.45 -8.22 -1.10
N TYR A 59 8.67 -8.83 -2.01
CA TYR A 59 8.40 -8.23 -3.33
C TYR A 59 7.60 -6.94 -3.20
N SER A 60 8.11 -5.90 -3.81
CA SER A 60 7.46 -4.58 -3.86
C SER A 60 7.67 -3.92 -5.21
N HIS A 61 6.79 -2.97 -5.54
CA HIS A 61 6.92 -2.17 -6.75
C HIS A 61 6.44 -0.74 -6.50
N TYR A 62 7.34 0.19 -6.77
CA TYR A 62 7.07 1.62 -6.79
C TYR A 62 6.49 2.02 -8.15
N SER A 63 5.35 2.72 -8.14
CA SER A 63 4.70 3.27 -9.35
C SER A 63 4.40 2.22 -10.44
N ASP A 64 3.92 1.05 -10.05
CA ASP A 64 3.35 0.09 -10.99
C ASP A 64 2.15 0.71 -11.73
N ILE A 65 2.06 0.52 -13.04
CA ILE A 65 1.04 1.18 -13.88
C ILE A 65 -0.40 0.86 -13.45
N ALA A 66 -0.69 -0.39 -13.05
CA ALA A 66 -2.02 -0.74 -12.56
C ALA A 66 -2.31 -0.06 -11.22
N MET A 67 -1.32 0.04 -10.34
CA MET A 67 -1.45 0.72 -9.04
C MET A 67 -1.57 2.23 -9.19
N GLU A 68 -0.85 2.86 -10.13
CA GLU A 68 -1.01 4.27 -10.49
C GLU A 68 -2.41 4.55 -11.06
N THR A 69 -2.96 3.59 -11.82
CA THR A 69 -4.32 3.68 -12.35
C THR A 69 -5.35 3.65 -11.21
N LEU A 70 -5.16 2.79 -10.21
CA LEU A 70 -5.98 2.77 -9.00
C LEU A 70 -5.84 4.08 -8.21
N LEU A 71 -4.63 4.58 -8.00
CA LEU A 71 -4.36 5.84 -7.31
C LEU A 71 -5.16 6.98 -7.94
N LYS A 72 -5.07 7.11 -9.26
CA LYS A 72 -5.82 8.12 -10.01
C LYS A 72 -7.34 7.93 -9.91
N GLY A 73 -7.81 6.68 -9.99
CA GLY A 73 -9.23 6.34 -9.90
C GLY A 73 -9.82 6.58 -8.51
N LEU A 74 -9.04 6.41 -7.46
CA LEU A 74 -9.46 6.61 -6.06
C LEU A 74 -9.40 8.06 -5.58
N LYS A 75 -8.72 8.95 -6.29
CA LYS A 75 -8.59 10.35 -5.89
C LYS A 75 -9.94 11.04 -5.62
N PRO A 76 -10.96 10.96 -6.50
CA PRO A 76 -12.25 11.60 -6.22
C PRO A 76 -12.87 11.12 -4.90
N LEU A 77 -12.83 9.81 -4.63
CA LEU A 77 -13.30 9.24 -3.38
C LEU A 77 -12.50 9.77 -2.19
N MET A 78 -11.18 9.86 -2.30
CA MET A 78 -10.35 10.41 -1.24
C MET A 78 -10.61 11.89 -0.98
N GLU A 79 -10.85 12.68 -2.03
CA GLU A 79 -11.24 14.09 -1.89
C GLU A 79 -12.59 14.23 -1.19
N ASP A 80 -13.57 13.40 -1.54
CA ASP A 80 -14.89 13.38 -0.89
C ASP A 80 -14.79 12.97 0.59
N GLU A 81 -14.01 11.95 0.89
CA GLU A 81 -13.85 11.41 2.24
C GLU A 81 -13.04 12.32 3.18
N THR A 82 -12.14 13.13 2.64
CA THR A 82 -11.27 14.04 3.40
C THR A 82 -11.77 15.47 3.42
N GLY A 83 -12.53 15.88 2.42
CA GLY A 83 -12.92 17.27 2.19
C GLY A 83 -11.76 18.15 1.69
N LEU A 84 -10.68 17.55 1.21
CA LEU A 84 -9.47 18.22 0.75
C LEU A 84 -9.34 18.12 -0.77
N LYS A 85 -8.68 19.09 -1.39
CA LYS A 85 -8.19 18.98 -2.76
C LYS A 85 -6.83 18.30 -2.71
N LEU A 86 -6.70 17.16 -3.38
CA LEU A 86 -5.52 16.32 -3.33
C LEU A 86 -4.76 16.28 -4.65
N TYR A 87 -3.47 16.03 -4.58
CA TYR A 87 -2.60 15.77 -5.72
C TYR A 87 -1.97 14.40 -5.54
N GLU A 88 -1.99 13.60 -6.59
CA GLU A 88 -1.38 12.28 -6.58
C GLU A 88 0.15 12.41 -6.53
N THR A 89 0.80 11.64 -5.69
CA THR A 89 2.26 11.56 -5.61
C THR A 89 2.77 10.28 -6.26
N TYR A 90 2.49 9.13 -5.65
CA TYR A 90 2.88 7.81 -6.18
C TYR A 90 2.09 6.69 -5.51
N SER A 91 2.11 5.53 -6.11
CA SER A 91 1.66 4.28 -5.51
C SER A 91 2.86 3.40 -5.11
N TYR A 92 2.65 2.57 -4.10
CA TYR A 92 3.61 1.56 -3.66
C TYR A 92 2.89 0.28 -3.30
N ALA A 93 3.20 -0.81 -4.00
CA ALA A 93 2.60 -2.10 -3.77
C ALA A 93 3.60 -3.07 -3.15
N ARG A 94 3.15 -3.91 -2.21
CA ARG A 94 3.98 -4.90 -1.53
C ARG A 94 3.19 -6.17 -1.28
N ILE A 95 3.85 -7.33 -1.42
CA ILE A 95 3.30 -8.64 -1.07
C ILE A 95 3.99 -9.11 0.20
N TYR A 96 3.35 -8.89 1.33
CA TYR A 96 3.87 -9.38 2.60
C TYR A 96 3.76 -10.90 2.72
N LYS A 97 4.70 -11.52 3.38
CA LYS A 97 4.74 -12.95 3.68
C LYS A 97 4.86 -13.20 5.18
N THR A 98 4.61 -14.41 5.61
CA THR A 98 4.76 -14.81 7.03
C THR A 98 6.15 -14.44 7.56
N GLY A 99 6.16 -13.75 8.68
CA GLY A 99 7.38 -13.27 9.33
C GLY A 99 7.83 -11.87 8.94
N ASP A 100 7.20 -11.25 7.93
CA ASP A 100 7.48 -9.86 7.58
C ASP A 100 6.99 -8.91 8.68
N GLU A 101 7.78 -7.88 8.93
CA GLU A 101 7.45 -6.81 9.86
C GLU A 101 7.65 -5.45 9.17
N LEU A 102 6.60 -4.66 9.10
CA LEU A 102 6.71 -3.24 8.78
C LEU A 102 6.81 -2.47 10.09
N LYS A 103 8.00 -2.05 10.43
CA LYS A 103 8.27 -1.29 11.65
C LYS A 103 7.48 0.01 11.65
N ARG A 104 7.14 0.46 12.85
CA ARG A 104 6.51 1.77 13.05
C ARG A 104 7.32 2.87 12.39
N HIS A 105 6.68 3.70 11.61
CA HIS A 105 7.26 4.84 10.92
C HIS A 105 6.19 5.89 10.66
N LYS A 106 6.61 7.06 10.26
CA LYS A 106 5.78 8.09 9.62
C LYS A 106 6.12 8.19 8.16
N ASP A 107 5.13 8.52 7.35
CA ASP A 107 5.34 8.73 5.93
C ASP A 107 6.12 10.01 5.65
N ARG A 108 6.60 10.14 4.42
CA ARG A 108 7.30 11.34 3.96
C ARG A 108 6.35 12.54 3.89
N TYR A 109 6.86 13.74 4.00
CA TYR A 109 6.07 14.98 3.88
C TYR A 109 5.27 15.09 2.58
N SER A 110 5.75 14.50 1.47
CA SER A 110 4.99 14.42 0.21
C SER A 110 3.75 13.52 0.29
N CYS A 111 3.58 12.78 1.39
CA CYS A 111 2.47 11.88 1.65
C CYS A 111 1.65 12.38 2.85
N GLU A 112 1.22 13.67 2.80
CA GLU A 112 0.40 14.26 3.88
C GLU A 112 -0.87 13.46 4.13
N VAL A 113 -1.52 13.02 3.04
CA VAL A 113 -2.67 12.12 3.09
C VAL A 113 -2.26 10.83 2.40
N SER A 114 -2.12 9.80 3.19
CA SER A 114 -1.78 8.45 2.72
C SER A 114 -3.00 7.54 2.73
N THR A 115 -2.92 6.47 1.96
CA THR A 115 -3.92 5.41 2.01
C THR A 115 -3.28 4.03 1.88
N THR A 116 -3.86 3.07 2.60
CA THR A 116 -3.60 1.65 2.41
C THR A 116 -4.85 0.98 1.89
N LEU A 117 -4.76 0.38 0.71
CA LEU A 117 -5.83 -0.39 0.07
C LEU A 117 -5.52 -1.88 0.18
N ASN A 118 -6.41 -2.66 0.79
CA ASN A 118 -6.26 -4.11 0.84
C ASN A 118 -6.76 -4.75 -0.45
N LEU A 119 -5.83 -5.33 -1.21
CA LEU A 119 -6.15 -6.04 -2.47
C LEU A 119 -6.51 -7.51 -2.25
N GLY A 120 -6.03 -8.13 -1.17
CA GLY A 120 -6.31 -9.53 -0.87
C GLY A 120 -5.26 -10.17 0.04
N GLY A 121 -5.37 -11.49 0.21
CA GLY A 121 -4.53 -12.29 1.09
C GLY A 121 -5.13 -12.51 2.47
N ASP A 122 -4.31 -13.03 3.37
CA ASP A 122 -4.69 -13.28 4.76
C ASP A 122 -4.93 -11.99 5.54
N ASN A 123 -5.74 -12.07 6.58
CA ASN A 123 -6.01 -10.92 7.42
C ASN A 123 -4.75 -10.51 8.21
N TRP A 124 -4.19 -9.37 7.85
CA TRP A 124 -3.06 -8.78 8.56
C TRP A 124 -3.43 -7.38 9.07
N PRO A 125 -3.63 -7.23 10.38
CA PRO A 125 -4.03 -5.95 10.94
C PRO A 125 -2.92 -4.91 10.87
N ILE A 126 -3.31 -3.67 10.62
CA ILE A 126 -2.45 -2.48 10.70
C ILE A 126 -2.65 -1.86 12.08
N TYR A 127 -1.58 -1.41 12.71
CA TYR A 127 -1.64 -0.65 13.95
C TYR A 127 -1.30 0.81 13.65
N LEU A 128 -2.22 1.71 13.97
CA LEU A 128 -2.08 3.13 13.72
C LEU A 128 -2.31 3.90 15.02
N GLU A 129 -1.36 4.75 15.40
CA GLU A 129 -1.44 5.56 16.60
C GLU A 129 -1.83 7.01 16.24
N PRO A 130 -3.11 7.41 16.46
CA PRO A 130 -3.65 8.68 15.94
C PRO A 130 -2.99 9.94 16.50
N SER A 131 -2.35 9.87 17.68
CA SER A 131 -1.64 11.00 18.26
C SER A 131 -0.18 11.12 17.79
N GLY A 132 0.32 10.15 17.02
CA GLY A 132 1.72 10.08 16.59
C GLY A 132 2.74 9.95 17.72
N LYS A 133 2.31 9.67 18.97
CA LYS A 133 3.20 9.57 20.13
C LYS A 133 3.88 8.21 20.19
N GLU A 134 5.17 8.22 20.44
CA GLU A 134 5.94 7.00 20.69
C GLU A 134 5.47 6.25 21.96
N GLY A 135 5.73 4.94 21.98
CA GLY A 135 5.45 4.09 23.15
C GLY A 135 4.00 3.67 23.33
N LYS A 136 3.11 4.00 22.39
CA LYS A 136 1.73 3.51 22.37
C LYS A 136 1.56 2.45 21.28
N GLU A 137 0.78 1.42 21.56
CA GLU A 137 0.52 0.32 20.62
C GLU A 137 -0.26 0.79 19.39
N GLY A 138 -1.12 1.77 19.55
CA GLY A 138 -2.01 2.24 18.49
C GLY A 138 -3.31 1.43 18.37
N ASN A 139 -4.18 1.89 17.48
CA ASN A 139 -5.46 1.25 17.20
C ASN A 139 -5.26 0.13 16.18
N LYS A 140 -5.74 -1.07 16.51
CA LYS A 140 -5.73 -2.22 15.61
C LYS A 140 -6.81 -2.05 14.54
N ILE A 141 -6.41 -2.03 13.27
CA ILE A 141 -7.28 -1.85 12.11
C ILE A 141 -7.21 -3.09 11.23
N SER A 142 -8.35 -3.71 10.95
CA SER A 142 -8.47 -4.81 9.99
C SER A 142 -9.22 -4.36 8.75
N LEU A 143 -8.60 -4.53 7.60
CA LEU A 143 -9.15 -4.22 6.29
C LEU A 143 -9.54 -5.53 5.58
N ARG A 144 -10.76 -5.60 5.10
CA ARG A 144 -11.21 -6.67 4.18
C ARG A 144 -10.74 -6.33 2.77
N GLN A 145 -10.76 -7.29 1.89
CA GLN A 145 -10.47 -7.08 0.47
C GLN A 145 -11.35 -5.96 -0.12
N GLY A 146 -10.73 -4.96 -0.75
CA GLY A 146 -11.38 -3.77 -1.28
C GLY A 146 -11.56 -2.62 -0.29
N ASP A 147 -11.31 -2.82 1.01
CA ASP A 147 -11.35 -1.75 2.01
C ASP A 147 -10.09 -0.88 1.93
N MET A 148 -10.26 0.38 2.26
CA MET A 148 -9.20 1.39 2.26
C MET A 148 -9.11 2.09 3.62
N LEU A 149 -7.90 2.28 4.13
CA LEU A 149 -7.58 3.13 5.26
C LEU A 149 -6.99 4.44 4.73
N ILE A 150 -7.59 5.57 5.06
CA ILE A 150 -7.05 6.91 4.79
C ILE A 150 -6.49 7.46 6.09
N TYR A 151 -5.29 8.03 6.07
CA TYR A 151 -4.66 8.59 7.26
C TYR A 151 -3.71 9.75 6.93
N LYS A 152 -3.40 10.56 7.92
CA LYS A 152 -2.42 11.63 7.81
C LYS A 152 -1.01 11.07 7.99
N GLY A 153 -0.37 10.70 6.88
CA GLY A 153 0.87 9.94 6.87
C GLY A 153 2.04 10.55 7.66
N CYS A 154 2.13 11.87 7.71
CA CYS A 154 3.19 12.57 8.44
C CYS A 154 2.90 12.72 9.95
N GLU A 155 1.67 12.50 10.40
CA GLU A 155 1.23 12.79 11.77
C GLU A 155 1.10 11.53 12.63
N VAL A 156 0.74 10.39 12.04
CA VAL A 156 0.35 9.14 12.74
C VAL A 156 1.35 8.01 12.53
#